data_57098970e4f3f8f2c282cc4847d20cab
#
_entry.id   57098970e4f3f8f2c282cc4847d20cab
#
_cell.length_a   1.000
_cell.length_b   1.000
_cell.length_c   1.000
_cell.angle_alpha   90.00
_cell.angle_beta   90.00
_cell.angle_gamma   90.00
#
_symmetry.space_group_name_H-M   'P 1'
#
loop_
_entity.id
_entity.type
_entity.pdbx_description
1 polymer ?
#
loop_
_entity_poly.entity_id
_entity_poly.type
_entity_poly.pdbx_seq_one_letter_code
_entity_poly.pdbx_strand_id
1 'polypeptide(L)'
;NPWTKEVYAFPDKNNGIVPVVGVDGWARIINEHPQFDGMEFEQTDESCTCVVYRKDRRHPIKVTEYMAECKRATGPWQSHPRRMLRHKAMIQCARLAFGFAGIYDHDEAERIVEAIDADTGEITRKPARTELPPYPADRFESNIQKWRALVESGSKTPDDIIATLQSNWSLTPEQIAS
;
A
#
# COMPACT_ATOMS: atom_id res chain seq x y z
N ASN A 1 5.13 -13.90 3.42
CA ASN A 1 4.60 -14.85 2.43
C ASN A 1 4.01 -14.06 1.25
N PRO A 2 4.59 -14.14 0.03
CA PRO A 2 4.12 -13.36 -1.11
C PRO A 2 2.69 -13.74 -1.58
N TRP A 3 2.18 -14.90 -1.18
CA TRP A 3 0.85 -15.38 -1.55
C TRP A 3 -0.26 -14.82 -0.67
N THR A 4 0.05 -14.40 0.56
CA THR A 4 -0.95 -13.94 1.54
C THR A 4 -1.11 -12.42 1.57
N LYS A 5 -0.26 -11.67 0.86
CA LYS A 5 -0.26 -10.20 0.81
C LYS A 5 -0.35 -9.53 2.19
N GLU A 6 0.22 -10.17 3.20
CA GLU A 6 0.18 -9.70 4.58
C GLU A 6 1.14 -8.53 4.85
N VAL A 7 2.25 -8.48 4.10
CA VAL A 7 3.28 -7.46 4.24
C VAL A 7 3.53 -6.79 2.89
N TYR A 8 3.55 -5.48 2.90
CA TYR A 8 3.90 -4.63 1.77
C TYR A 8 5.19 -3.89 2.07
N ALA A 9 5.92 -3.49 1.04
CA ALA A 9 7.11 -2.67 1.13
C ALA A 9 6.88 -1.35 0.43
N PHE A 10 7.10 -0.24 1.14
CA PHE A 10 7.08 1.10 0.56
C PHE A 10 8.51 1.63 0.48
N PRO A 11 8.90 2.26 -0.63
CA PRO A 11 10.19 2.92 -0.71
C PRO A 11 10.22 4.13 0.22
N ASP A 12 11.30 4.24 1.01
CA ASP A 12 11.63 5.45 1.75
C ASP A 12 12.51 6.37 0.89
N LYS A 13 12.49 7.69 1.14
CA LYS A 13 13.30 8.68 0.43
C LYS A 13 14.80 8.46 0.50
N ASN A 14 15.27 7.79 1.54
CA ASN A 14 16.69 7.45 1.74
C ASN A 14 17.09 6.12 1.10
N ASN A 15 16.36 5.62 0.09
CA ASN A 15 16.52 4.29 -0.49
C ASN A 15 16.30 3.14 0.51
N GLY A 16 15.64 3.43 1.62
CA GLY A 16 15.19 2.44 2.58
C GLY A 16 13.87 1.79 2.16
N ILE A 17 13.45 0.81 2.93
CA ILE A 17 12.17 0.12 2.78
C ILE A 17 11.40 0.21 4.09
N VAL A 18 10.20 0.77 4.05
CA VAL A 18 9.28 0.76 5.19
C VAL A 18 8.36 -0.46 5.06
N PRO A 19 8.46 -1.44 5.96
CA PRO A 19 7.56 -2.57 5.97
C PRO A 19 6.18 -2.14 6.48
N VAL A 20 5.14 -2.47 5.72
CA VAL A 20 3.75 -2.19 6.06
C VAL A 20 2.99 -3.49 6.14
N VAL A 21 2.31 -3.71 7.26
CA VAL A 21 1.49 -4.89 7.48
C VAL A 21 0.04 -4.58 7.14
N GLY A 22 -0.54 -5.34 6.23
CA GLY A 22 -1.95 -5.27 5.89
C GLY A 22 -2.85 -5.78 7.03
N VAL A 23 -4.18 -5.55 6.91
CA VAL A 23 -5.15 -5.98 7.92
C VAL A 23 -5.10 -7.48 8.19
N ASP A 24 -4.88 -8.30 7.16
CA ASP A 24 -4.81 -9.76 7.30
C ASP A 24 -3.55 -10.17 8.08
N GLY A 25 -2.43 -9.48 7.84
CA GLY A 25 -1.22 -9.68 8.62
C GLY A 25 -1.40 -9.27 10.09
N TRP A 26 -2.05 -8.15 10.35
CA TRP A 26 -2.40 -7.75 11.71
C TRP A 26 -3.32 -8.76 12.39
N ALA A 27 -4.36 -9.23 11.71
CA ALA A 27 -5.26 -10.24 12.24
C ALA A 27 -4.51 -11.53 12.60
N ARG A 28 -3.58 -11.96 11.75
CA ARG A 28 -2.75 -13.13 12.01
C ARG A 28 -1.85 -12.95 13.22
N ILE A 29 -1.08 -11.85 13.30
CA ILE A 29 -0.19 -11.56 14.43
C ILE A 29 -0.96 -11.54 15.75
N ILE A 30 -2.16 -10.97 15.76
CA ILE A 30 -3.03 -10.91 16.94
C ILE A 30 -3.48 -12.32 17.33
N ASN A 31 -4.01 -13.10 16.38
CA ASN A 31 -4.54 -14.44 16.66
C ASN A 31 -3.46 -15.46 17.06
N GLU A 32 -2.24 -15.32 16.55
CA GLU A 32 -1.11 -16.18 16.90
C GLU A 32 -0.45 -15.80 18.25
N HIS A 33 -0.83 -14.65 18.84
CA HIS A 33 -0.22 -14.22 20.08
C HIS A 33 -0.65 -15.12 21.26
N PRO A 34 0.30 -15.70 22.03
CA PRO A 34 -0.02 -16.70 23.08
C PRO A 34 -1.02 -16.22 24.14
N GLN A 35 -1.04 -14.93 24.43
CA GLN A 35 -1.91 -14.32 25.43
C GLN A 35 -3.24 -13.79 24.88
N PHE A 36 -3.49 -13.95 23.58
CA PHE A 36 -4.76 -13.55 22.98
C PHE A 36 -5.90 -14.46 23.47
N ASP A 37 -6.97 -13.86 23.97
CA ASP A 37 -8.14 -14.56 24.50
C ASP A 37 -9.44 -14.20 23.77
N GLY A 38 -9.41 -13.12 23.02
CA GLY A 38 -10.55 -12.69 22.21
C GLY A 38 -10.54 -11.20 21.93
N MET A 39 -11.43 -10.81 21.02
CA MET A 39 -11.58 -9.41 20.60
C MET A 39 -13.04 -9.12 20.24
N GLU A 40 -13.52 -7.96 20.66
CA GLU A 40 -14.87 -7.48 20.37
C GLU A 40 -14.81 -6.06 19.79
N PHE A 41 -15.86 -5.70 19.06
CA PHE A 41 -16.02 -4.36 18.48
C PHE A 41 -17.38 -3.78 18.83
N GLU A 42 -17.38 -2.54 19.30
CA GLU A 42 -18.57 -1.69 19.40
C GLU A 42 -18.44 -0.59 18.35
N GLN A 43 -19.31 -0.57 17.37
CA GLN A 43 -19.16 0.34 16.22
C GLN A 43 -20.43 1.13 15.94
N THR A 44 -20.24 2.44 15.77
CA THR A 44 -21.24 3.40 15.28
C THR A 44 -20.78 3.98 13.93
N ASP A 45 -21.50 4.98 13.41
CA ASP A 45 -21.07 5.74 12.23
C ASP A 45 -19.89 6.67 12.54
N GLU A 46 -19.77 7.10 13.79
CA GLU A 46 -18.81 8.12 14.23
C GLU A 46 -17.59 7.55 14.95
N SER A 47 -17.70 6.35 15.52
CA SER A 47 -16.66 5.74 16.32
C SER A 47 -16.61 4.22 16.19
N CYS A 48 -15.45 3.65 16.51
CA CYS A 48 -15.27 2.22 16.69
C CYS A 48 -14.40 1.96 17.90
N THR A 49 -14.93 1.21 18.86
CA THR A 49 -14.20 0.73 20.03
C THR A 49 -13.79 -0.72 19.79
N CYS A 50 -12.50 -1.00 19.90
CA CYS A 50 -11.97 -2.34 19.95
C CYS A 50 -11.67 -2.72 21.39
N VAL A 51 -12.07 -3.91 21.80
CA VAL A 51 -11.82 -4.48 23.14
C VAL A 51 -11.01 -5.77 22.94
N VAL A 52 -9.82 -5.83 23.51
CA VAL A 52 -8.96 -7.01 23.44
C VAL A 52 -8.84 -7.65 24.81
N TYR A 53 -9.15 -8.92 24.89
CA TYR A 53 -9.01 -9.76 26.07
C TYR A 53 -7.69 -10.52 26.01
N ARG A 54 -7.03 -10.63 27.18
CA ARG A 54 -5.77 -11.38 27.32
C ARG A 54 -5.90 -12.41 28.46
N LYS A 55 -5.32 -13.59 28.23
CA LYS A 55 -5.30 -14.71 29.21
C LYS A 55 -4.56 -14.37 30.50
N ASP A 56 -3.55 -13.47 30.42
CA ASP A 56 -2.70 -13.08 31.54
C ASP A 56 -3.19 -11.83 32.30
N ARG A 57 -4.34 -11.26 31.91
CA ARG A 57 -4.87 -10.01 32.49
C ARG A 57 -6.35 -10.13 32.83
N ARG A 58 -6.71 -9.54 33.96
CA ARG A 58 -8.11 -9.54 34.42
C ARG A 58 -8.99 -8.52 33.69
N HIS A 59 -8.41 -7.41 33.25
CA HIS A 59 -9.13 -6.34 32.60
C HIS A 59 -8.77 -6.26 31.12
N PRO A 60 -9.75 -6.11 30.23
CA PRO A 60 -9.48 -5.93 28.81
C PRO A 60 -8.84 -4.57 28.52
N ILE A 61 -8.13 -4.49 27.41
CA ILE A 61 -7.65 -3.25 26.84
C ILE A 61 -8.71 -2.75 25.86
N LYS A 62 -9.07 -1.46 25.98
CA LYS A 62 -10.06 -0.81 25.10
C LYS A 62 -9.44 0.39 24.41
N VAL A 63 -9.70 0.52 23.11
CA VAL A 63 -9.30 1.68 22.32
C VAL A 63 -10.48 2.10 21.47
N THR A 64 -10.79 3.38 21.47
CA THR A 64 -11.81 3.98 20.63
C THR A 64 -11.15 4.89 19.62
N GLU A 65 -11.47 4.68 18.35
CA GLU A 65 -11.08 5.53 17.23
C GLU A 65 -12.29 6.26 16.67
N TYR A 66 -12.09 7.51 16.27
CA TYR A 66 -13.16 8.38 15.80
C TYR A 66 -13.04 8.64 14.29
N MET A 67 -14.18 8.59 13.60
CA MET A 67 -14.24 8.82 12.15
C MET A 67 -13.67 10.18 11.76
N ALA A 68 -13.94 11.23 12.55
CA ALA A 68 -13.47 12.57 12.29
C ALA A 68 -11.94 12.70 12.29
N GLU A 69 -11.24 11.85 13.05
CA GLU A 69 -9.77 11.86 13.17
C GLU A 69 -9.11 10.93 12.14
N CYS A 70 -9.78 9.83 11.80
CA CYS A 70 -9.20 8.76 10.99
C CYS A 70 -9.49 8.90 9.50
N LYS A 71 -10.65 9.47 9.13
CA LYS A 71 -11.13 9.49 7.74
C LYS A 71 -10.16 10.20 6.80
N ARG A 72 -9.92 9.58 5.64
CA ARG A 72 -9.07 10.10 4.56
C ARG A 72 -9.83 10.16 3.25
N ALA A 73 -9.27 10.91 2.29
CA ALA A 73 -9.80 11.04 0.94
C ALA A 73 -9.41 9.89 0.00
N THR A 74 -8.85 8.80 0.52
CA THR A 74 -8.44 7.63 -0.28
C THR A 74 -9.60 6.70 -0.58
N GLY A 75 -9.50 5.91 -1.66
CA GLY A 75 -10.55 5.03 -2.16
C GLY A 75 -11.19 4.10 -1.11
N PRO A 76 -10.41 3.36 -0.29
CA PRO A 76 -10.96 2.50 0.76
C PRO A 76 -11.78 3.26 1.81
N TRP A 77 -11.34 4.45 2.21
CA TRP A 77 -12.08 5.31 3.14
C TRP A 77 -13.35 5.92 2.55
N GLN A 78 -13.38 6.12 1.23
CA GLN A 78 -14.58 6.58 0.53
C GLN A 78 -15.61 5.47 0.36
N SER A 79 -15.16 4.27 -0.02
CA SER A 79 -16.04 3.14 -0.32
C SER A 79 -16.51 2.39 0.94
N HIS A 80 -15.66 2.25 1.96
CA HIS A 80 -15.92 1.44 3.15
C HIS A 80 -15.40 2.09 4.45
N PRO A 81 -15.85 3.32 4.79
CA PRO A 81 -15.29 4.08 5.93
C PRO A 81 -15.41 3.35 7.27
N ARG A 82 -16.55 2.70 7.54
CA ARG A 82 -16.75 1.93 8.79
C ARG A 82 -15.77 0.75 8.92
N ARG A 83 -15.47 0.07 7.80
CA ARG A 83 -14.49 -1.02 7.79
C ARG A 83 -13.09 -0.48 8.10
N MET A 84 -12.70 0.61 7.48
CA MET A 84 -11.41 1.25 7.72
C MET A 84 -11.25 1.70 9.16
N LEU A 85 -12.29 2.31 9.74
CA LEU A 85 -12.29 2.71 11.14
C LEU A 85 -12.10 1.53 12.09
N ARG A 86 -12.77 0.39 11.81
CA ARG A 86 -12.61 -0.83 12.60
C ARG A 86 -11.18 -1.39 12.50
N HIS A 87 -10.56 -1.34 11.31
CA HIS A 87 -9.16 -1.75 11.15
C HIS A 87 -8.23 -0.86 12.00
N LYS A 88 -8.47 0.45 12.04
CA LYS A 88 -7.70 1.38 12.89
C LYS A 88 -7.85 1.04 14.37
N ALA A 89 -9.07 0.89 14.87
CA ALA A 89 -9.33 0.53 16.25
C ALA A 89 -8.65 -0.80 16.64
N MET A 90 -8.72 -1.81 15.76
CA MET A 90 -8.06 -3.09 15.96
C MET A 90 -6.55 -2.96 16.13
N ILE A 91 -5.90 -2.26 15.19
CA ILE A 91 -4.45 -2.09 15.16
C ILE A 91 -3.96 -1.34 16.40
N GLN A 92 -4.60 -0.22 16.75
CA GLN A 92 -4.23 0.57 17.92
C GLN A 92 -4.46 -0.20 19.22
N CYS A 93 -5.56 -0.94 19.33
CA CYS A 93 -5.83 -1.78 20.48
C CYS A 93 -4.80 -2.91 20.63
N ALA A 94 -4.44 -3.58 19.53
CA ALA A 94 -3.42 -4.62 19.52
C ALA A 94 -2.03 -4.11 19.94
N ARG A 95 -1.64 -2.92 19.51
CA ARG A 95 -0.39 -2.29 19.93
C ARG A 95 -0.32 -2.09 21.43
N LEU A 96 -1.39 -1.56 22.04
CA LEU A 96 -1.46 -1.38 23.48
C LEU A 96 -1.58 -2.71 24.22
N ALA A 97 -2.32 -3.67 23.65
CA ALA A 97 -2.53 -4.96 24.29
C ALA A 97 -1.26 -5.82 24.31
N PHE A 98 -0.47 -5.82 23.24
CA PHE A 98 0.63 -6.77 23.05
C PHE A 98 2.01 -6.11 22.95
N GLY A 99 2.08 -4.77 22.96
CA GLY A 99 3.33 -4.03 22.88
C GLY A 99 3.94 -4.04 21.48
N PHE A 100 3.15 -4.20 20.44
CA PHE A 100 3.66 -4.15 19.06
C PHE A 100 4.15 -2.75 18.70
N ALA A 101 5.44 -2.63 18.43
CA ALA A 101 6.08 -1.38 18.04
C ALA A 101 6.80 -1.55 16.69
N GLY A 102 6.95 -0.46 15.93
CA GLY A 102 7.68 -0.47 14.66
C GLY A 102 6.98 -1.19 13.50
N ILE A 103 5.71 -1.56 13.67
CA ILE A 103 4.88 -2.14 12.63
C ILE A 103 3.86 -1.07 12.21
N TYR A 104 3.94 -0.66 10.96
CA TYR A 104 3.09 0.41 10.42
C TYR A 104 1.93 -0.18 9.61
N ASP A 105 0.78 0.47 9.66
CA ASP A 105 -0.30 0.23 8.71
C ASP A 105 -0.13 1.11 7.46
N HIS A 106 -0.96 0.87 6.45
CA HIS A 106 -0.87 1.58 5.16
C HIS A 106 -1.03 3.09 5.32
N ASP A 107 -2.00 3.55 6.11
CA ASP A 107 -2.27 4.98 6.29
C ASP A 107 -1.15 5.66 7.09
N GLU A 108 -0.51 4.96 8.02
CA GLU A 108 0.63 5.48 8.79
C GLU A 108 1.88 5.59 7.91
N ALA A 109 2.14 4.61 7.06
CA ALA A 109 3.24 4.65 6.12
C ALA A 109 3.09 5.80 5.11
N GLU A 110 1.88 6.03 4.59
CA GLU A 110 1.59 7.19 3.75
C GLU A 110 1.85 8.52 4.48
N ARG A 111 1.44 8.65 5.75
CA ARG A 111 1.72 9.85 6.57
C ARG A 111 3.21 10.07 6.81
N ILE A 112 3.98 9.02 7.04
CA ILE A 112 5.43 9.13 7.21
C ILE A 112 6.06 9.69 5.93
N VAL A 113 5.65 9.20 4.76
CA VAL A 113 6.13 9.68 3.47
C VAL A 113 5.71 11.15 3.24
N GLU A 114 4.46 11.50 3.53
CA GLU A 114 3.94 12.87 3.40
C GLU A 114 4.64 13.86 4.36
N ALA A 115 4.86 13.47 5.62
CA ALA A 115 5.53 14.31 6.62
C ALA A 115 6.98 14.61 6.24
N ILE A 116 7.70 13.66 5.65
CA ILE A 116 9.07 13.88 5.17
C ILE A 116 9.08 14.87 4.00
N ASP A 117 8.03 14.89 3.15
CA ASP A 117 7.89 15.86 2.06
C ASP A 117 7.59 17.28 2.57
N ALA A 118 6.83 17.39 3.64
CA ALA A 118 6.54 18.68 4.29
C ALA A 118 7.79 19.33 4.93
N ASP A 119 8.71 18.53 5.47
CA ASP A 119 9.93 18.99 6.14
C ASP A 119 10.99 19.51 5.14
N THR A 120 10.98 19.01 3.91
CA THR A 120 11.87 19.47 2.82
C THR A 120 11.33 20.69 2.06
N GLY A 121 10.10 21.14 2.33
CA GLY A 121 9.45 22.25 1.65
C GLY A 121 9.06 21.95 0.20
N GLU A 122 9.37 20.80 -0.32
CA GLU A 122 8.87 20.31 -1.60
C GLU A 122 7.55 19.59 -1.39
N ILE A 123 6.44 20.29 -1.63
CA ILE A 123 5.14 19.68 -1.83
C ILE A 123 5.20 18.99 -3.20
N THR A 124 5.85 17.85 -3.27
CA THR A 124 5.60 16.94 -4.37
C THR A 124 4.26 16.26 -4.09
N ARG A 125 3.16 16.98 -4.45
CA ARG A 125 1.97 16.26 -4.85
C ARG A 125 2.49 15.16 -5.77
N LYS A 126 2.29 13.89 -5.40
CA LYS A 126 2.51 12.78 -6.32
C LYS A 126 1.75 13.17 -7.58
N PRO A 127 2.40 13.49 -8.70
CA PRO A 127 1.67 13.85 -9.89
C PRO A 127 0.72 12.69 -10.15
N ALA A 128 -0.55 12.98 -10.37
CA ALA A 128 -1.49 12.02 -10.90
C ALA A 128 -0.75 11.34 -12.06
N ARG A 129 -0.51 10.02 -11.93
CA ARG A 129 0.20 9.13 -12.84
C ARG A 129 0.99 9.92 -13.88
N THR A 130 2.25 10.23 -13.61
CA THR A 130 3.10 11.01 -14.51
C THR A 130 2.96 10.36 -15.87
N GLU A 131 2.49 11.11 -16.87
CA GLU A 131 2.49 10.60 -18.22
C GLU A 131 3.91 10.12 -18.49
N LEU A 132 4.04 8.86 -18.81
CA LEU A 132 5.35 8.29 -19.07
C LEU A 132 6.02 9.14 -20.15
N PRO A 133 7.29 9.48 -20.00
CA PRO A 133 7.98 10.29 -21.01
C PRO A 133 7.84 9.60 -22.38
N PRO A 134 7.68 10.35 -23.47
CA PRO A 134 7.60 9.77 -24.80
C PRO A 134 8.88 9.01 -25.12
N TYR A 135 8.73 7.87 -25.80
CA TYR A 135 9.89 7.10 -26.23
C TYR A 135 10.67 7.90 -27.26
N PRO A 136 11.99 8.14 -27.06
CA PRO A 136 12.81 8.96 -27.98
C PRO A 136 12.81 8.38 -29.39
N ALA A 137 12.52 9.21 -30.39
CA ALA A 137 12.38 8.79 -31.78
C ALA A 137 13.67 8.17 -32.35
N ASP A 138 14.82 8.74 -32.04
CA ASP A 138 16.14 8.25 -32.42
C ASP A 138 16.42 6.83 -31.90
N ARG A 139 16.03 6.57 -30.66
CA ARG A 139 16.12 5.24 -30.06
C ARG A 139 15.12 4.24 -30.66
N PHE A 140 13.94 4.74 -31.04
CA PHE A 140 12.93 3.91 -31.67
C PHE A 140 13.43 3.39 -33.01
N GLU A 141 13.89 4.28 -33.88
CA GLU A 141 14.44 3.93 -35.18
C GLU A 141 15.63 2.97 -35.08
N SER A 142 16.51 3.16 -34.13
CA SER A 142 17.67 2.28 -33.93
C SER A 142 17.34 0.88 -33.41
N ASN A 143 16.22 0.74 -32.69
CA ASN A 143 15.82 -0.53 -32.08
C ASN A 143 14.75 -1.29 -32.88
N ILE A 144 14.02 -0.65 -33.78
CA ILE A 144 12.91 -1.28 -34.52
C ILE A 144 13.38 -2.55 -35.29
N GLN A 145 14.54 -2.51 -35.87
CA GLN A 145 15.10 -3.66 -36.61
C GLN A 145 15.39 -4.85 -35.69
N LYS A 146 15.88 -4.57 -34.48
CA LYS A 146 16.15 -5.59 -33.44
C LYS A 146 14.85 -6.24 -32.95
N TRP A 147 13.81 -5.43 -32.79
CA TRP A 147 12.50 -5.94 -32.35
C TRP A 147 11.84 -6.79 -33.43
N ARG A 148 11.91 -6.37 -34.69
CA ARG A 148 11.42 -7.16 -35.81
C ARG A 148 12.12 -8.53 -35.90
N ALA A 149 13.45 -8.55 -35.72
CA ALA A 149 14.21 -9.81 -35.74
C ALA A 149 13.78 -10.74 -34.55
N LEU A 150 13.46 -10.17 -33.36
CA LEU A 150 12.96 -10.96 -32.24
C LEU A 150 11.56 -11.55 -32.51
N VAL A 151 10.71 -10.82 -33.18
CA VAL A 151 9.38 -11.31 -33.60
C VAL A 151 9.52 -12.38 -34.67
N GLU A 152 10.32 -12.16 -35.72
CA GLU A 152 10.56 -13.12 -36.80
C GLU A 152 11.20 -14.43 -36.29
N SER A 153 12.06 -14.35 -35.28
CA SER A 153 12.65 -15.53 -34.64
C SER A 153 11.68 -16.26 -33.68
N GLY A 154 10.48 -15.72 -33.45
CA GLY A 154 9.51 -16.28 -32.52
C GLY A 154 9.91 -16.17 -31.04
N SER A 155 10.97 -15.38 -30.74
CA SER A 155 11.47 -15.22 -29.36
C SER A 155 10.58 -14.30 -28.51
N LYS A 156 9.86 -13.36 -29.13
CA LYS A 156 8.88 -12.45 -28.48
C LYS A 156 7.73 -12.16 -29.43
N THR A 157 6.57 -11.87 -28.85
CA THR A 157 5.44 -11.33 -29.61
C THR A 157 5.52 -9.79 -29.69
N PRO A 158 4.88 -9.15 -30.67
CA PRO A 158 4.76 -7.69 -30.73
C PRO A 158 4.18 -7.12 -29.43
N ASP A 159 3.16 -7.77 -28.87
CA ASP A 159 2.50 -7.35 -27.63
C ASP A 159 3.45 -7.39 -26.41
N ASP A 160 4.35 -8.39 -26.33
CA ASP A 160 5.36 -8.46 -25.27
C ASP A 160 6.35 -7.30 -25.34
N ILE A 161 6.73 -6.89 -26.54
CA ILE A 161 7.65 -5.77 -26.76
C ILE A 161 6.95 -4.46 -26.40
N ILE A 162 5.73 -4.26 -26.87
CA ILE A 162 4.92 -3.07 -26.58
C ILE A 162 4.69 -2.96 -25.06
N ALA A 163 4.28 -4.03 -24.38
CA ALA A 163 4.09 -4.04 -22.93
C ALA A 163 5.37 -3.71 -22.16
N THR A 164 6.51 -4.23 -22.62
CA THR A 164 7.82 -3.92 -22.03
C THR A 164 8.18 -2.43 -22.18
N LEU A 165 7.91 -1.83 -23.31
CA LEU A 165 8.18 -0.41 -23.57
C LEU A 165 7.21 0.48 -22.78
N GLN A 166 5.92 0.14 -22.77
CA GLN A 166 4.87 0.88 -22.06
C GLN A 166 5.00 0.83 -20.52
N SER A 167 5.86 -0.03 -19.98
CA SER A 167 6.15 -0.01 -18.55
C SER A 167 6.94 1.24 -18.12
N ASN A 168 7.72 1.84 -19.02
CA ASN A 168 8.62 2.96 -18.72
C ASN A 168 8.42 4.19 -19.62
N TRP A 169 7.70 4.05 -20.76
CA TRP A 169 7.59 5.07 -21.79
C TRP A 169 6.16 5.14 -22.34
N SER A 170 5.73 6.32 -22.80
CA SER A 170 4.55 6.45 -23.62
C SER A 170 4.93 6.27 -25.09
N LEU A 171 4.18 5.41 -25.79
CA LEU A 171 4.35 5.18 -27.22
C LEU A 171 3.28 5.95 -28.00
N THR A 172 3.65 6.52 -29.14
CA THR A 172 2.69 7.13 -30.07
C THR A 172 1.93 6.04 -30.83
N PRO A 173 0.73 6.35 -31.36
CA PRO A 173 0.00 5.40 -32.21
C PRO A 173 0.81 4.89 -33.40
N GLU A 174 1.67 5.75 -33.96
CA GLU A 174 2.57 5.42 -35.08
C GLU A 174 3.67 4.41 -34.67
N GLN A 175 4.20 4.58 -33.44
CA GLN A 175 5.19 3.66 -32.87
C GLN A 175 4.60 2.30 -32.51
N ILE A 176 3.29 2.23 -32.21
CA ILE A 176 2.60 0.96 -31.93
C ILE A 176 2.29 0.20 -33.23
N ALA A 177 2.03 0.92 -34.33
CA ALA A 177 1.64 0.33 -35.62
C ALA A 177 2.81 -0.10 -36.50
N SER A 178 4.06 0.25 -36.14
CA SER A 178 5.27 -0.02 -36.97
C SER A 178 5.99 -1.30 -36.56
#